data_b1d5fdaa267e86373fd39333c98255e3
#
_entry.id   b1d5fdaa267e86373fd39333c98255e3
#
_cell.length_a   1.000
_cell.length_b   1.000
_cell.length_c   1.000
_cell.angle_alpha   90.00
_cell.angle_beta   90.00
_cell.angle_gamma   90.00
#
_symmetry.space_group_name_H-M   'P 1'
#
loop_
_entity.id
_entity.type
_entity.pdbx_description
1 polymer ?
#
loop_
_entity_poly.entity_id
_entity_poly.type
_entity_poly.pdbx_seq_one_letter_code
_entity_poly.pdbx_strand_id
1 'polypeptide(L)'
;WTTPDGLYNPIAFNEETACDELKDPHIVYNNDLNRMEIWYLGRTDSTIKSGGTLLLFRKVSSDGVHWSEYEIMRDLVGYLSPSIVYSEGKYKLWAIEPSTSGREGALAYSESTDGDTWTPFEKCTFGGYYGIEKIWHGAVSLDDTYRFAFIEDSGKSNTILYTESHDGITWESPVPIVRKENFWKAFYRPCILNSDSRLYCIYGVITQDNEWYLSMSMGDSVDNLHGISTQDIGNSKVNMTISEKHTLSNLTKNVYHFVQSICRPELLLICAAVAILLLIVRKCSFILLWGGSWLLGVLRFYSQMRGIPLSEKFWLLFSVGAISAVCSLAIQQVINWLDVRRERAR
;
A
#
# COMPACT_ATOMS: atom_id res chain seq x y z
N TRP A 1 -19.73 -1.40 6.14
CA TRP A 1 -19.63 -1.36 4.68
C TRP A 1 -19.71 -2.78 4.15
N THR A 2 -20.54 -3.00 3.14
CA THR A 2 -20.64 -4.28 2.43
C THR A 2 -20.35 -4.03 0.95
N THR A 3 -19.69 -4.97 0.30
CA THR A 3 -19.52 -4.92 -1.17
C THR A 3 -20.90 -5.13 -1.80
N PRO A 4 -21.34 -4.26 -2.73
CA PRO A 4 -22.58 -4.47 -3.48
C PRO A 4 -22.57 -5.82 -4.22
N ASP A 5 -23.74 -6.42 -4.36
CA ASP A 5 -23.88 -7.67 -5.09
C ASP A 5 -23.44 -7.48 -6.55
N GLY A 6 -22.59 -8.39 -7.05
CA GLY A 6 -22.04 -8.35 -8.39
C GLY A 6 -20.78 -7.49 -8.56
N LEU A 7 -20.39 -6.67 -7.59
CA LEU A 7 -19.16 -5.91 -7.65
C LEU A 7 -17.95 -6.82 -7.39
N TYR A 8 -17.04 -6.87 -8.34
CA TYR A 8 -15.72 -7.46 -8.15
C TYR A 8 -14.86 -6.56 -7.25
N ASN A 9 -14.33 -7.12 -6.17
CA ASN A 9 -13.48 -6.41 -5.23
C ASN A 9 -12.17 -7.18 -5.01
N PRO A 10 -11.02 -6.62 -5.40
CA PRO A 10 -10.81 -5.25 -5.88
C PRO A 10 -11.30 -5.01 -7.32
N ILE A 11 -11.59 -3.74 -7.65
CA ILE A 11 -12.04 -3.31 -8.98
C ILE A 11 -10.91 -3.42 -10.03
N ALA A 12 -9.66 -3.31 -9.60
CA ALA A 12 -8.47 -3.42 -10.44
C ALA A 12 -7.45 -4.37 -9.80
N PHE A 13 -6.77 -5.17 -10.63
CA PHE A 13 -5.79 -6.18 -10.22
C PHE A 13 -4.45 -5.93 -10.91
N ASN A 14 -3.36 -6.27 -10.23
CA ASN A 14 -2.02 -6.17 -10.80
C ASN A 14 -1.87 -7.04 -12.06
N GLU A 15 -2.48 -8.23 -12.03
CA GLU A 15 -2.39 -9.20 -13.11
C GLU A 15 -3.02 -8.69 -14.43
N GLU A 16 -4.02 -7.81 -14.35
CA GLU A 16 -4.64 -7.20 -15.52
C GLU A 16 -3.70 -6.22 -16.22
N THR A 17 -2.92 -5.45 -15.44
CA THR A 17 -2.17 -4.30 -15.92
C THR A 17 -0.69 -4.57 -16.19
N ALA A 18 -0.20 -5.76 -15.88
CA ALA A 18 1.23 -6.09 -15.85
C ALA A 18 2.08 -5.12 -14.99
N CYS A 19 1.44 -4.48 -14.00
CA CYS A 19 2.10 -3.63 -13.02
C CYS A 19 2.38 -4.40 -11.75
N ASP A 20 3.53 -4.10 -11.11
CA ASP A 20 3.89 -4.71 -9.82
C ASP A 20 3.06 -4.15 -8.67
N GLU A 21 2.57 -2.92 -8.82
CA GLU A 21 1.87 -2.19 -7.79
C GLU A 21 0.79 -1.29 -8.39
N LEU A 22 -0.43 -1.38 -7.87
CA LEU A 22 -1.51 -0.43 -8.12
C LEU A 22 -1.73 0.42 -6.87
N LYS A 23 -1.93 1.72 -7.05
CA LYS A 23 -2.05 2.66 -5.93
C LYS A 23 -2.81 3.92 -6.31
N ASP A 24 -3.07 4.72 -5.30
CA ASP A 24 -3.62 6.06 -5.41
C ASP A 24 -4.93 6.14 -6.21
N PRO A 25 -5.96 5.32 -5.88
CA PRO A 25 -7.24 5.37 -6.58
C PRO A 25 -7.96 6.69 -6.33
N HIS A 26 -8.66 7.16 -7.36
CA HIS A 26 -9.54 8.32 -7.32
C HIS A 26 -10.79 8.05 -8.13
N ILE A 27 -11.97 8.36 -7.58
CA ILE A 27 -13.26 8.19 -8.27
C ILE A 27 -13.74 9.54 -8.77
N VAL A 28 -14.16 9.56 -10.03
CA VAL A 28 -14.71 10.72 -10.72
C VAL A 28 -16.10 10.35 -11.25
N TYR A 29 -17.04 11.28 -11.17
CA TYR A 29 -18.28 11.19 -11.90
C TYR A 29 -18.25 12.14 -13.10
N ASN A 30 -18.35 11.56 -14.30
CA ASN A 30 -18.40 12.32 -15.53
C ASN A 30 -19.88 12.60 -15.88
N ASN A 31 -20.35 13.81 -15.62
CA ASN A 31 -21.72 14.21 -15.80
C ASN A 31 -22.17 14.18 -17.26
N ASP A 32 -21.29 14.51 -18.21
CA ASP A 32 -21.61 14.58 -19.63
C ASP A 32 -21.81 13.19 -20.22
N LEU A 33 -21.09 12.20 -19.72
CA LEU A 33 -21.19 10.81 -20.14
C LEU A 33 -22.04 9.95 -19.19
N ASN A 34 -22.53 10.54 -18.09
CA ASN A 34 -23.34 9.89 -17.05
C ASN A 34 -22.74 8.57 -16.59
N ARG A 35 -21.45 8.61 -16.19
CA ARG A 35 -20.72 7.42 -15.75
C ARG A 35 -19.75 7.71 -14.62
N MET A 36 -19.46 6.69 -13.84
CA MET A 36 -18.36 6.68 -12.88
C MET A 36 -17.06 6.28 -13.58
N GLU A 37 -15.96 6.85 -13.14
CA GLU A 37 -14.62 6.52 -13.59
C GLU A 37 -13.71 6.34 -12.38
N ILE A 38 -12.98 5.23 -12.32
CA ILE A 38 -11.91 5.05 -11.35
C ILE A 38 -10.58 5.26 -12.06
N TRP A 39 -9.79 6.18 -11.52
CA TRP A 39 -8.45 6.50 -11.98
C TRP A 39 -7.46 6.05 -10.93
N TYR A 40 -6.36 5.43 -11.34
CA TYR A 40 -5.37 4.90 -10.41
C TYR A 40 -3.98 4.85 -11.05
N LEU A 41 -2.95 4.85 -10.21
CA LEU A 41 -1.58 4.64 -10.66
C LEU A 41 -1.23 3.17 -10.70
N GLY A 42 -0.56 2.75 -11.76
CA GLY A 42 0.18 1.51 -11.82
C GLY A 42 1.67 1.78 -11.95
N ARG A 43 2.49 1.03 -11.25
CA ARG A 43 3.95 1.09 -11.32
C ARG A 43 4.49 -0.19 -11.92
N THR A 44 5.22 -0.06 -13.03
CA THR A 44 6.01 -1.15 -13.60
C THR A 44 7.39 -1.17 -12.95
N ASP A 45 7.92 -2.36 -12.69
CA ASP A 45 9.25 -2.59 -12.15
C ASP A 45 9.55 -1.87 -10.82
N SER A 46 8.87 -2.33 -9.76
CA SER A 46 9.08 -1.87 -8.38
C SER A 46 10.49 -2.16 -7.83
N THR A 47 11.28 -2.99 -8.54
CA THR A 47 12.65 -3.33 -8.15
C THR A 47 13.66 -2.25 -8.51
N ILE A 48 13.33 -1.36 -9.46
CA ILE A 48 14.18 -0.24 -9.85
C ILE A 48 14.13 0.84 -8.77
N LYS A 49 15.26 1.11 -8.14
CA LYS A 49 15.40 2.16 -7.11
C LYS A 49 15.03 3.57 -7.60
N SER A 50 15.09 3.82 -8.90
CA SER A 50 14.69 5.07 -9.55
C SER A 50 13.18 5.23 -9.75
N GLY A 51 12.36 4.27 -9.27
CA GLY A 51 10.92 4.43 -9.19
C GLY A 51 10.10 3.76 -10.29
N GLY A 52 10.70 3.15 -11.30
CA GLY A 52 9.96 2.55 -12.43
C GLY A 52 9.11 3.57 -13.21
N THR A 53 8.39 3.11 -14.22
CA THR A 53 7.42 3.94 -14.94
C THR A 53 6.10 3.98 -14.16
N LEU A 54 5.56 5.18 -13.96
CA LEU A 54 4.23 5.40 -13.37
C LEU A 54 3.25 5.70 -14.50
N LEU A 55 2.21 4.89 -14.61
CA LEU A 55 1.15 5.01 -15.60
C LEU A 55 -0.16 5.36 -14.90
N LEU A 56 -0.92 6.27 -15.49
CA LEU A 56 -2.28 6.60 -15.05
C LEU A 56 -3.27 5.74 -15.83
N PHE A 57 -4.03 4.96 -15.10
CA PHE A 57 -5.05 4.06 -15.63
C PHE A 57 -6.45 4.60 -15.36
N ARG A 58 -7.39 4.22 -16.22
CA ARG A 58 -8.83 4.45 -16.04
C ARG A 58 -9.63 3.18 -16.28
N LYS A 59 -10.66 2.94 -15.46
CA LYS A 59 -11.79 2.04 -15.76
C LYS A 59 -13.09 2.85 -15.63
N VAL A 60 -14.12 2.48 -16.36
CA VAL A 60 -15.39 3.19 -16.36
C VAL A 60 -16.54 2.25 -16.02
N SER A 61 -17.61 2.83 -15.42
CA SER A 61 -18.81 2.10 -15.07
C SER A 61 -20.05 3.01 -15.16
N SER A 62 -21.15 2.50 -15.67
CA SER A 62 -22.45 3.20 -15.70
C SER A 62 -23.31 2.93 -14.43
N ASP A 63 -22.97 1.91 -13.67
CA ASP A 63 -23.77 1.45 -12.50
C ASP A 63 -22.97 1.33 -11.20
N GLY A 64 -21.65 1.53 -11.26
CA GLY A 64 -20.74 1.39 -10.12
C GLY A 64 -20.43 -0.06 -9.74
N VAL A 65 -21.02 -1.04 -10.43
CA VAL A 65 -20.88 -2.48 -10.14
C VAL A 65 -20.07 -3.16 -11.24
N HIS A 66 -20.43 -2.90 -12.50
CA HIS A 66 -19.73 -3.47 -13.67
C HIS A 66 -18.75 -2.45 -14.24
N TRP A 67 -17.47 -2.81 -14.24
CA TRP A 67 -16.38 -1.94 -14.67
C TRP A 67 -15.75 -2.46 -15.96
N SER A 68 -15.38 -1.53 -16.84
CA SER A 68 -14.70 -1.84 -18.09
C SER A 68 -13.32 -2.47 -17.87
N GLU A 69 -12.72 -2.97 -18.95
CA GLU A 69 -11.28 -3.14 -19.02
C GLU A 69 -10.57 -1.81 -18.72
N TYR A 70 -9.29 -1.87 -18.37
CA TYR A 70 -8.50 -0.67 -18.10
C TYR A 70 -8.04 0.00 -19.39
N GLU A 71 -7.86 1.30 -19.32
CA GLU A 71 -7.22 2.13 -20.33
C GLU A 71 -6.01 2.83 -19.73
N ILE A 72 -4.92 2.95 -20.49
CA ILE A 72 -3.74 3.73 -20.10
C ILE A 72 -3.94 5.14 -20.62
N MET A 73 -4.08 6.11 -19.73
CA MET A 73 -4.45 7.47 -20.07
C MET A 73 -3.26 8.42 -20.15
N ARG A 74 -2.20 8.16 -19.38
CA ARG A 74 -1.03 9.04 -19.33
C ARG A 74 0.16 8.36 -18.66
N ASP A 75 1.36 8.74 -19.14
CA ASP A 75 2.59 8.51 -18.39
C ASP A 75 2.78 9.63 -17.36
N LEU A 76 2.94 9.24 -16.08
CA LEU A 76 3.14 10.15 -14.96
C LEU A 76 4.53 9.95 -14.35
N VAL A 77 5.57 9.86 -15.19
CA VAL A 77 6.95 9.72 -14.71
C VAL A 77 7.29 10.80 -13.70
N GLY A 78 7.59 10.38 -12.48
CA GLY A 78 7.97 11.27 -11.39
C GLY A 78 6.81 11.91 -10.62
N TYR A 79 5.57 11.85 -11.09
CA TYR A 79 4.41 12.44 -10.40
C TYR A 79 3.69 11.42 -9.52
N LEU A 80 3.26 11.84 -8.33
CA LEU A 80 2.58 11.00 -7.34
C LEU A 80 1.20 11.55 -6.98
N SER A 81 0.36 10.73 -6.33
CA SER A 81 -0.94 11.13 -5.77
C SER A 81 -1.86 11.86 -6.77
N PRO A 82 -2.16 11.30 -7.93
CA PRO A 82 -3.07 11.95 -8.87
C PRO A 82 -4.45 12.14 -8.25
N SER A 83 -5.02 13.32 -8.45
CA SER A 83 -6.41 13.64 -8.15
C SER A 83 -7.07 14.18 -9.41
N ILE A 84 -8.22 13.66 -9.76
CA ILE A 84 -8.90 14.01 -11.00
C ILE A 84 -10.31 14.47 -10.67
N VAL A 85 -10.70 15.59 -11.27
CA VAL A 85 -12.05 16.13 -11.23
C VAL A 85 -12.53 16.31 -12.67
N TYR A 86 -13.79 16.00 -12.94
CA TYR A 86 -14.44 16.35 -14.19
C TYR A 86 -15.39 17.51 -13.96
N SER A 87 -15.13 18.62 -14.61
CA SER A 87 -15.97 19.82 -14.52
C SER A 87 -15.83 20.66 -15.78
N GLU A 88 -16.90 21.35 -16.17
CA GLU A 88 -16.90 22.27 -17.31
C GLU A 88 -16.44 21.62 -18.63
N GLY A 89 -16.80 20.33 -18.83
CA GLY A 89 -16.43 19.57 -20.02
C GLY A 89 -14.96 19.15 -20.09
N LYS A 90 -14.23 19.22 -18.99
CA LYS A 90 -12.80 18.89 -18.92
C LYS A 90 -12.46 18.00 -17.73
N TYR A 91 -11.46 17.18 -17.92
CA TYR A 91 -10.72 16.54 -16.85
C TYR A 91 -9.65 17.49 -16.33
N LYS A 92 -9.60 17.69 -15.03
CA LYS A 92 -8.60 18.48 -14.33
C LYS A 92 -7.82 17.54 -13.43
N LEU A 93 -6.51 17.49 -13.62
CA LEU A 93 -5.59 16.56 -12.94
C LEU A 93 -4.61 17.36 -12.09
N TRP A 94 -4.58 17.04 -10.81
CA TRP A 94 -3.50 17.44 -9.91
C TRP A 94 -2.63 16.26 -9.56
N ALA A 95 -1.33 16.50 -9.44
CA ALA A 95 -0.38 15.48 -9.00
C ALA A 95 0.78 16.15 -8.26
N ILE A 96 1.49 15.40 -7.44
CA ILE A 96 2.65 15.89 -6.70
C ILE A 96 3.90 15.66 -7.55
N GLU A 97 4.56 16.74 -7.96
CA GLU A 97 5.88 16.72 -8.59
C GLU A 97 6.95 16.59 -7.50
N PRO A 98 7.64 15.43 -7.36
CA PRO A 98 8.64 15.26 -6.33
C PRO A 98 9.78 16.26 -6.48
N SER A 99 10.32 16.72 -5.36
CA SER A 99 11.55 17.51 -5.36
C SER A 99 12.75 16.64 -5.74
N THR A 100 13.82 17.25 -6.22
CA THR A 100 15.06 16.55 -6.56
C THR A 100 15.75 15.90 -5.34
N SER A 101 15.36 16.27 -4.14
CA SER A 101 15.96 15.84 -2.87
C SER A 101 15.12 14.81 -2.10
N GLY A 102 13.88 14.51 -2.52
CA GLY A 102 12.99 13.64 -1.75
C GLY A 102 11.76 13.17 -2.51
N ARG A 103 10.81 12.59 -1.78
CA ARG A 103 9.50 12.18 -2.29
C ARG A 103 8.47 13.30 -2.19
N GLU A 104 8.70 14.24 -1.31
CA GLU A 104 7.88 15.42 -1.11
C GLU A 104 8.11 16.40 -2.27
N GLY A 105 7.07 17.10 -2.67
CA GLY A 105 7.15 18.01 -3.81
C GLY A 105 6.09 19.08 -3.83
N ALA A 106 5.92 19.67 -5.01
CA ALA A 106 4.94 20.70 -5.28
C ALA A 106 3.67 20.11 -5.89
N LEU A 107 2.52 20.70 -5.63
CA LEU A 107 1.29 20.39 -6.37
C LEU A 107 1.40 20.96 -7.78
N ALA A 108 1.12 20.15 -8.77
CA ALA A 108 1.11 20.52 -10.18
C ALA A 108 -0.25 20.19 -10.81
N TYR A 109 -0.66 21.02 -11.76
CA TYR A 109 -1.95 20.97 -12.45
C TYR A 109 -1.79 20.69 -13.95
N SER A 110 -2.73 19.94 -14.52
CA SER A 110 -2.85 19.68 -15.96
C SER A 110 -4.32 19.46 -16.28
N GLU A 111 -4.74 19.75 -17.52
CA GLU A 111 -6.12 19.50 -17.95
C GLU A 111 -6.21 18.78 -19.30
N SER A 112 -7.36 18.16 -19.55
CA SER A 112 -7.67 17.43 -20.78
C SER A 112 -9.16 17.52 -21.09
N THR A 113 -9.52 17.58 -22.38
CA THR A 113 -10.92 17.52 -22.82
C THR A 113 -11.39 16.09 -23.07
N ASP A 114 -10.50 15.15 -23.31
CA ASP A 114 -10.78 13.76 -23.68
C ASP A 114 -10.27 12.73 -22.66
N GLY A 115 -9.41 13.17 -21.72
CA GLY A 115 -8.76 12.32 -20.73
C GLY A 115 -7.50 11.63 -21.26
N ASP A 116 -7.16 11.79 -22.53
CA ASP A 116 -6.03 11.16 -23.21
C ASP A 116 -4.95 12.19 -23.55
N THR A 117 -5.34 13.31 -24.13
CA THR A 117 -4.43 14.41 -24.48
C THR A 117 -4.42 15.47 -23.39
N TRP A 118 -3.30 15.64 -22.70
CA TRP A 118 -3.16 16.50 -21.53
C TRP A 118 -2.25 17.69 -21.80
N THR A 119 -2.57 18.84 -21.20
CA THR A 119 -1.64 19.97 -21.16
C THR A 119 -0.37 19.63 -20.39
N PRO A 120 0.77 20.32 -20.63
CA PRO A 120 1.92 20.23 -19.74
C PRO A 120 1.52 20.58 -18.31
N PHE A 121 2.18 19.96 -17.32
CA PHE A 121 1.98 20.32 -15.93
C PHE A 121 2.48 21.73 -15.63
N GLU A 122 1.70 22.51 -14.89
CA GLU A 122 2.07 23.77 -14.30
C GLU A 122 2.01 23.71 -12.77
N LYS A 123 2.93 24.41 -12.09
CA LYS A 123 2.98 24.39 -10.62
C LYS A 123 1.86 25.26 -10.04
N CYS A 124 1.17 24.73 -9.05
CA CYS A 124 0.21 25.49 -8.24
C CYS A 124 0.92 26.42 -7.25
N THR A 125 0.25 27.50 -6.87
CA THR A 125 0.73 28.48 -5.89
C THR A 125 -0.16 28.46 -4.65
N PHE A 126 0.40 28.81 -3.49
CA PHE A 126 -0.32 28.85 -2.21
C PHE A 126 -0.09 30.19 -1.51
N GLY A 127 -1.16 30.80 -1.02
CA GLY A 127 -1.10 32.05 -0.27
C GLY A 127 -0.31 31.89 1.03
N GLY A 128 0.67 32.78 1.26
CA GLY A 128 1.39 32.87 2.53
C GLY A 128 2.13 31.61 3.01
N TYR A 129 2.19 30.56 2.18
CA TYR A 129 2.76 29.26 2.57
C TYR A 129 4.18 29.12 2.03
N TYR A 130 5.14 29.05 2.97
CA TYR A 130 6.55 28.80 2.67
C TYR A 130 6.84 27.31 2.87
N GLY A 131 6.92 26.53 1.81
CA GLY A 131 7.22 25.10 1.90
C GLY A 131 6.44 24.25 0.92
N ILE A 132 6.04 24.84 -0.18
CA ILE A 132 5.30 24.23 -1.30
C ILE A 132 5.92 22.89 -1.81
N GLU A 133 7.20 22.67 -1.55
CA GLU A 133 7.94 21.48 -1.98
C GLU A 133 7.94 20.35 -0.93
N LYS A 134 7.04 20.39 0.06
CA LYS A 134 6.96 19.39 1.15
C LYS A 134 5.69 18.55 1.11
N ILE A 135 4.82 18.75 0.12
CA ILE A 135 3.61 17.94 -0.02
C ILE A 135 4.02 16.51 -0.36
N TRP A 136 3.51 15.56 0.40
CA TRP A 136 3.79 14.15 0.15
C TRP A 136 2.60 13.45 -0.52
N HIS A 137 1.43 13.51 0.07
CA HIS A 137 0.19 12.94 -0.46
C HIS A 137 -0.99 13.85 -0.16
N GLY A 138 -1.98 13.84 -1.05
CA GLY A 138 -3.24 14.52 -0.85
C GLY A 138 -4.24 14.18 -1.93
N ALA A 139 -5.42 14.76 -1.83
CA ALA A 139 -6.46 14.65 -2.84
C ALA A 139 -7.21 15.96 -2.98
N VAL A 140 -7.43 16.35 -4.24
CA VAL A 140 -8.30 17.46 -4.60
C VAL A 140 -9.71 16.94 -4.84
N SER A 141 -10.70 17.62 -4.31
CA SER A 141 -12.13 17.42 -4.60
C SER A 141 -12.76 18.74 -5.04
N LEU A 142 -13.89 18.66 -5.70
CA LEU A 142 -14.69 19.82 -6.11
C LEU A 142 -16.08 19.70 -5.53
N ASP A 143 -16.51 20.81 -4.94
CA ASP A 143 -17.88 21.11 -4.59
C ASP A 143 -18.23 22.47 -5.17
N ASP A 144 -18.52 23.50 -4.36
CA ASP A 144 -18.62 24.90 -4.80
C ASP A 144 -17.25 25.49 -5.15
N THR A 145 -16.20 25.00 -4.48
CA THR A 145 -14.79 25.35 -4.71
C THR A 145 -13.93 24.10 -4.80
N TYR A 146 -12.72 24.22 -5.35
CA TYR A 146 -11.72 23.17 -5.23
C TYR A 146 -11.20 23.11 -3.81
N ARG A 147 -11.16 21.91 -3.24
CA ARG A 147 -10.68 21.64 -1.89
C ARG A 147 -9.52 20.68 -1.95
N PHE A 148 -8.45 20.99 -1.27
CA PHE A 148 -7.27 20.15 -1.22
C PHE A 148 -6.91 19.83 0.23
N ALA A 149 -7.02 18.54 0.59
CA ALA A 149 -6.52 18.01 1.84
C ALA A 149 -5.21 17.27 1.57
N PHE A 150 -4.17 17.54 2.33
CA PHE A 150 -2.85 16.98 2.10
C PHE A 150 -2.04 16.82 3.37
N ILE A 151 -0.97 16.04 3.25
CA ILE A 151 0.04 15.86 4.28
C ILE A 151 1.41 16.25 3.75
N GLU A 152 2.22 16.75 4.65
CA GLU A 152 3.63 17.02 4.42
C GLU A 152 4.48 15.86 4.96
N ASP A 153 5.74 15.79 4.54
CA ASP A 153 6.80 14.94 5.10
C ASP A 153 6.47 13.44 5.17
N SER A 154 7.11 12.68 4.32
CA SER A 154 6.89 11.24 4.16
C SER A 154 7.13 10.44 5.45
N GLY A 155 6.04 9.91 6.01
CA GLY A 155 6.08 9.02 7.16
C GLY A 155 6.28 9.68 8.52
N LYS A 156 6.21 11.02 8.59
CA LYS A 156 6.30 11.80 9.84
C LYS A 156 5.19 12.83 10.00
N SER A 157 4.25 12.88 9.04
CA SER A 157 3.17 13.86 9.09
C SER A 157 2.35 13.71 10.38
N ASN A 158 2.27 14.81 11.12
CA ASN A 158 1.50 14.89 12.36
C ASN A 158 0.17 15.62 12.17
N THR A 159 -0.09 16.12 10.97
CA THR A 159 -1.20 17.04 10.71
C THR A 159 -1.67 16.86 9.28
N ILE A 160 -2.99 16.85 9.09
CA ILE A 160 -3.61 17.03 7.78
C ILE A 160 -3.85 18.51 7.60
N LEU A 161 -3.36 19.04 6.48
CA LEU A 161 -3.55 20.40 6.04
C LEU A 161 -4.68 20.49 5.01
N TYR A 162 -5.31 21.62 4.96
CA TYR A 162 -6.45 21.92 4.09
C TYR A 162 -6.33 23.32 3.49
N THR A 163 -6.75 23.45 2.23
CA THR A 163 -6.84 24.73 1.54
C THR A 163 -7.94 24.68 0.48
N GLU A 164 -8.39 25.83 0.03
CA GLU A 164 -9.37 26.01 -1.04
C GLU A 164 -8.80 26.81 -2.20
N SER A 165 -9.43 26.65 -3.37
CA SER A 165 -9.10 27.39 -4.58
C SER A 165 -10.34 27.56 -5.47
N HIS A 166 -10.49 28.71 -6.12
CA HIS A 166 -11.54 28.94 -7.11
C HIS A 166 -11.15 28.48 -8.52
N ASP A 167 -9.86 28.47 -8.84
CA ASP A 167 -9.33 28.13 -10.17
C ASP A 167 -8.59 26.79 -10.21
N GLY A 168 -8.29 26.19 -9.04
CA GLY A 168 -7.53 24.95 -8.91
C GLY A 168 -6.03 25.12 -9.06
N ILE A 169 -5.53 26.33 -9.27
CA ILE A 169 -4.12 26.66 -9.51
C ILE A 169 -3.58 27.57 -8.39
N THR A 170 -4.38 28.57 -8.02
CA THR A 170 -4.05 29.52 -6.94
C THR A 170 -4.83 29.12 -5.69
N TRP A 171 -4.12 28.61 -4.70
CA TRP A 171 -4.69 28.08 -3.46
C TRP A 171 -4.55 29.10 -2.32
N GLU A 172 -5.49 29.10 -1.39
CA GLU A 172 -5.41 29.87 -0.18
C GLU A 172 -4.27 29.38 0.74
N SER A 173 -4.01 30.10 1.82
CA SER A 173 -3.08 29.68 2.87
C SER A 173 -3.57 28.39 3.53
N PRO A 174 -2.81 27.27 3.53
CA PRO A 174 -3.22 26.04 4.16
C PRO A 174 -3.39 26.17 5.68
N VAL A 175 -4.43 25.53 6.20
CA VAL A 175 -4.72 25.47 7.63
C VAL A 175 -4.72 24.02 8.14
N PRO A 176 -4.31 23.78 9.39
CA PRO A 176 -4.35 22.44 9.97
C PRO A 176 -5.79 22.07 10.35
N ILE A 177 -6.29 20.90 9.91
CA ILE A 177 -7.65 20.43 10.17
C ILE A 177 -7.74 19.19 11.04
N VAL A 178 -6.78 18.28 10.95
CA VAL A 178 -6.71 17.07 11.78
C VAL A 178 -5.31 16.92 12.34
N ARG A 179 -5.21 16.71 13.65
CA ARG A 179 -3.93 16.43 14.33
C ARG A 179 -3.83 14.99 14.72
N LYS A 180 -2.61 14.44 14.65
CA LYS A 180 -2.31 13.06 14.95
C LYS A 180 -2.49 12.72 16.43
N GLU A 181 -3.18 11.64 16.71
CA GLU A 181 -3.21 10.99 18.03
C GLU A 181 -1.88 10.28 18.33
N ASN A 182 -1.55 10.11 19.62
CA ASN A 182 -0.26 9.55 20.04
C ASN A 182 -0.03 8.10 19.61
N PHE A 183 -1.10 7.33 19.38
CA PHE A 183 -1.01 5.94 18.95
C PHE A 183 -0.82 5.78 17.43
N TRP A 184 -0.96 6.86 16.64
CA TRP A 184 -0.69 6.84 15.21
C TRP A 184 0.75 7.27 14.93
N LYS A 185 1.38 6.60 13.97
CA LYS A 185 2.71 6.92 13.49
C LYS A 185 2.68 8.04 12.45
N ALA A 186 1.78 7.94 11.47
CA ALA A 186 1.62 8.92 10.41
C ALA A 186 0.22 8.88 9.80
N PHE A 187 -0.15 9.96 9.13
CA PHE A 187 -1.27 10.02 8.20
C PHE A 187 -0.85 9.61 6.78
N TYR A 188 -1.84 9.25 5.97
CA TYR A 188 -1.65 8.94 4.57
C TYR A 188 -2.86 9.38 3.74
N ARG A 189 -2.59 10.05 2.61
CA ARG A 189 -3.51 10.43 1.54
C ARG A 189 -4.93 10.82 2.02
N PRO A 190 -5.08 11.98 2.65
CA PRO A 190 -6.39 12.48 3.04
C PRO A 190 -7.19 12.94 1.82
N CYS A 191 -8.51 12.84 1.92
CA CYS A 191 -9.45 13.52 1.02
C CYS A 191 -10.58 14.17 1.81
N ILE A 192 -11.16 15.23 1.26
CA ILE A 192 -12.33 15.89 1.81
C ILE A 192 -13.52 15.71 0.88
N LEU A 193 -14.66 15.40 1.49
CA LEU A 193 -15.96 15.29 0.82
C LEU A 193 -16.97 16.13 1.57
N ASN A 194 -17.90 16.74 0.85
CA ASN A 194 -19.08 17.36 1.40
C ASN A 194 -20.31 16.50 1.05
N SER A 195 -21.10 16.12 2.04
CA SER A 195 -22.34 15.39 1.83
C SER A 195 -23.33 15.76 2.93
N ASP A 196 -24.56 16.02 2.56
CA ASP A 196 -25.65 16.35 3.51
C ASP A 196 -25.31 17.47 4.48
N SER A 197 -24.65 18.55 3.97
CA SER A 197 -24.19 19.71 4.75
C SER A 197 -23.16 19.35 5.83
N ARG A 198 -22.43 18.25 5.67
CA ARG A 198 -21.32 17.84 6.54
C ARG A 198 -20.05 17.62 5.72
N LEU A 199 -18.96 17.99 6.33
CA LEU A 199 -17.62 17.71 5.82
C LEU A 199 -17.11 16.39 6.41
N TYR A 200 -16.54 15.58 5.55
CA TYR A 200 -15.88 14.32 5.89
C TYR A 200 -14.44 14.39 5.42
N CYS A 201 -13.50 14.27 6.34
CA CYS A 201 -12.10 14.07 6.01
C CYS A 201 -11.78 12.59 6.21
N ILE A 202 -11.53 11.87 5.11
CA ILE A 202 -11.18 10.46 5.10
C ILE A 202 -9.68 10.34 4.85
N TYR A 203 -8.99 9.52 5.64
CA TYR A 203 -7.53 9.41 5.56
C TYR A 203 -7.05 8.04 6.03
N GLY A 204 -5.94 7.60 5.46
CA GLY A 204 -5.19 6.45 5.98
C GLY A 204 -4.41 6.84 7.24
N VAL A 205 -4.28 5.91 8.17
CA VAL A 205 -3.41 6.03 9.34
C VAL A 205 -2.47 4.83 9.40
N ILE A 206 -1.24 5.10 9.82
CA ILE A 206 -0.23 4.08 10.08
C ILE A 206 -0.05 4.02 11.59
N THR A 207 -0.21 2.84 12.18
CA THR A 207 0.02 2.64 13.62
C THR A 207 1.51 2.54 13.94
N GLN A 208 1.85 2.56 15.23
CA GLN A 208 3.23 2.34 15.69
C GLN A 208 3.77 0.96 15.27
N ASP A 209 2.88 -0.03 15.09
CA ASP A 209 3.21 -1.38 14.63
C ASP A 209 3.27 -1.51 13.10
N ASN A 210 3.17 -0.40 12.36
CA ASN A 210 3.13 -0.30 10.90
C ASN A 210 1.91 -0.96 10.23
N GLU A 211 0.81 -1.07 10.93
CA GLU A 211 -0.47 -1.47 10.36
C GLU A 211 -1.19 -0.27 9.76
N TRP A 212 -1.97 -0.54 8.70
CA TRP A 212 -2.70 0.47 7.95
C TRP A 212 -4.19 0.38 8.24
N TYR A 213 -4.80 1.51 8.57
CA TYR A 213 -6.24 1.63 8.77
C TYR A 213 -6.79 2.82 8.01
N LEU A 214 -8.06 2.73 7.63
CA LEU A 214 -8.83 3.86 7.16
C LEU A 214 -9.50 4.52 8.37
N SER A 215 -9.37 5.83 8.48
CA SER A 215 -9.97 6.63 9.53
C SER A 215 -10.75 7.80 8.92
N MET A 216 -11.62 8.43 9.69
CA MET A 216 -12.44 9.53 9.25
C MET A 216 -12.68 10.51 10.37
N SER A 217 -12.67 11.80 10.03
CA SER A 217 -13.18 12.89 10.86
C SER A 217 -14.33 13.57 10.14
N MET A 218 -15.33 14.05 10.88
CA MET A 218 -16.47 14.76 10.33
C MET A 218 -16.81 16.00 11.13
N GLY A 219 -17.50 16.93 10.52
CA GLY A 219 -17.96 18.17 11.14
C GLY A 219 -18.81 19.00 10.20
N ASP A 220 -19.30 20.12 10.70
CA ASP A 220 -20.10 21.06 9.89
C ASP A 220 -19.20 22.09 9.16
N SER A 221 -17.94 22.18 9.56
CA SER A 221 -16.92 23.03 8.95
C SER A 221 -15.53 22.41 9.15
N VAL A 222 -14.54 22.94 8.45
CA VAL A 222 -13.12 22.52 8.58
C VAL A 222 -12.56 22.76 9.98
N ASP A 223 -13.06 23.78 10.67
CA ASP A 223 -12.64 24.14 12.03
C ASP A 223 -13.28 23.25 13.10
N ASN A 224 -14.28 22.46 12.74
CA ASN A 224 -15.08 21.63 13.63
C ASN A 224 -15.00 20.14 13.27
N LEU A 225 -13.92 19.70 12.65
CA LEU A 225 -13.72 18.29 12.35
C LEU A 225 -13.32 17.52 13.62
N HIS A 226 -14.03 16.45 13.91
CA HIS A 226 -13.74 15.53 15.02
C HIS A 226 -13.78 14.09 14.56
N GLY A 227 -12.98 13.23 15.19
CA GLY A 227 -12.97 11.81 14.89
C GLY A 227 -14.32 11.17 15.16
N ILE A 228 -14.75 10.27 14.30
CA ILE A 228 -16.00 9.53 14.48
C ILE A 228 -15.78 8.50 15.57
N SER A 229 -16.45 8.68 16.71
CA SER A 229 -16.49 7.65 17.75
C SER A 229 -17.49 6.55 17.40
N THR A 230 -17.35 5.39 18.03
CA THR A 230 -18.36 4.32 17.91
C THR A 230 -19.75 4.73 18.38
N GLN A 231 -19.86 5.82 19.16
CA GLN A 231 -21.12 6.40 19.57
C GLN A 231 -21.78 7.21 18.45
N ASP A 232 -21.01 7.86 17.58
CA ASP A 232 -21.48 8.66 16.45
C ASP A 232 -22.04 7.78 15.32
N ILE A 233 -21.60 6.55 15.22
CA ILE A 233 -22.06 5.57 14.20
C ILE A 233 -23.43 4.97 14.57
N GLY A 234 -23.99 5.34 15.72
CA GLY A 234 -25.19 4.71 16.26
C GLY A 234 -24.94 3.24 16.61
N ASN A 235 -25.96 2.49 17.03
CA ASN A 235 -25.85 1.06 17.37
C ASN A 235 -25.55 0.12 16.18
N SER A 236 -25.06 0.63 15.06
CA SER A 236 -24.46 -0.21 14.02
C SER A 236 -23.22 -0.83 14.63
N LYS A 237 -23.33 -2.07 15.04
CA LYS A 237 -22.20 -2.95 15.28
C LYS A 237 -21.38 -3.01 13.98
N VAL A 238 -20.47 -2.06 13.79
CA VAL A 238 -19.31 -2.31 12.96
C VAL A 238 -18.52 -3.35 13.74
N ASN A 239 -18.91 -4.60 13.54
CA ASN A 239 -18.06 -5.71 13.93
C ASN A 239 -16.78 -5.51 13.14
N MET A 240 -15.79 -4.89 13.77
CA MET A 240 -14.40 -4.99 13.34
C MET A 240 -13.91 -6.43 13.56
N THR A 241 -14.61 -7.39 12.97
CA THR A 241 -14.14 -8.77 12.79
C THR A 241 -13.11 -8.84 11.63
N ILE A 242 -12.43 -7.72 11.35
CA ILE A 242 -11.32 -7.71 10.38
C ILE A 242 -10.10 -8.41 10.95
N SER A 243 -9.93 -8.46 12.29
CA SER A 243 -8.68 -8.97 12.86
C SER A 243 -8.49 -10.49 12.73
N GLU A 244 -9.52 -11.31 12.85
CA GLU A 244 -9.34 -12.76 12.86
C GLU A 244 -9.16 -13.39 11.46
N LYS A 245 -9.87 -12.90 10.45
CA LYS A 245 -9.69 -13.39 9.07
C LYS A 245 -8.37 -12.93 8.44
N HIS A 246 -7.89 -11.74 8.77
CA HIS A 246 -6.59 -11.26 8.27
C HIS A 246 -5.41 -11.97 8.90
N THR A 247 -5.47 -12.37 10.15
CA THR A 247 -4.38 -13.09 10.82
C THR A 247 -4.13 -14.45 10.15
N LEU A 248 -5.20 -15.21 9.83
CA LEU A 248 -5.04 -16.50 9.14
C LEU A 248 -4.63 -16.33 7.67
N SER A 249 -5.16 -15.33 6.95
CA SER A 249 -4.79 -15.02 5.57
C SER A 249 -3.37 -14.49 5.48
N ASN A 250 -2.94 -13.64 6.41
CA ASN A 250 -1.56 -13.15 6.46
C ASN A 250 -0.59 -14.24 6.89
N LEU A 251 -0.99 -15.14 7.79
CA LEU A 251 -0.18 -16.30 8.13
C LEU A 251 0.01 -17.24 6.93
N THR A 252 -1.05 -17.51 6.17
CA THR A 252 -0.98 -18.34 4.96
C THR A 252 -0.22 -17.66 3.84
N LYS A 253 -0.37 -16.34 3.62
CA LYS A 253 0.45 -15.56 2.67
C LYS A 253 1.92 -15.53 3.11
N ASN A 254 2.19 -15.31 4.39
CA ASN A 254 3.55 -15.30 4.91
C ASN A 254 4.20 -16.69 4.81
N VAL A 255 3.44 -17.77 5.06
CA VAL A 255 3.90 -19.16 4.82
C VAL A 255 4.10 -19.43 3.34
N TYR A 256 3.24 -18.96 2.45
CA TYR A 256 3.38 -19.10 1.01
C TYR A 256 4.60 -18.35 0.48
N HIS A 257 4.80 -17.08 0.85
CA HIS A 257 6.00 -16.33 0.50
C HIS A 257 7.27 -16.90 1.12
N PHE A 258 7.16 -17.48 2.32
CA PHE A 258 8.24 -18.24 2.95
C PHE A 258 8.62 -19.47 2.12
N VAL A 259 7.64 -20.28 1.73
CA VAL A 259 7.88 -21.46 0.90
C VAL A 259 8.44 -21.06 -0.47
N GLN A 260 7.90 -20.01 -1.11
CA GLN A 260 8.47 -19.49 -2.36
C GLN A 260 9.91 -18.99 -2.22
N SER A 261 10.24 -18.34 -1.09
CA SER A 261 11.61 -17.83 -0.88
C SER A 261 12.61 -18.95 -0.61
N ILE A 262 12.18 -20.06 -0.02
CA ILE A 262 13.01 -21.28 0.17
C ILE A 262 13.15 -22.07 -1.14
N CYS A 263 12.14 -22.04 -2.00
CA CYS A 263 12.15 -22.75 -3.28
C CYS A 263 12.91 -22.01 -4.39
N ARG A 264 13.62 -20.92 -4.10
CA ARG A 264 14.51 -20.29 -5.08
C ARG A 264 15.65 -21.24 -5.45
N PRO A 265 15.93 -21.45 -6.76
CA PRO A 265 16.92 -22.44 -7.22
C PRO A 265 18.31 -22.21 -6.63
N GLU A 266 18.70 -20.95 -6.34
CA GLU A 266 19.98 -20.65 -5.74
C GLU A 266 20.08 -21.15 -4.28
N LEU A 267 18.99 -21.07 -3.52
CA LEU A 267 18.97 -21.52 -2.13
C LEU A 267 18.94 -23.05 -2.05
N LEU A 268 18.21 -23.70 -2.96
CA LEU A 268 18.20 -25.15 -3.10
C LEU A 268 19.58 -25.69 -3.48
N LEU A 269 20.32 -25.00 -4.35
CA LEU A 269 21.71 -25.33 -4.70
C LEU A 269 22.66 -25.20 -3.51
N ILE A 270 22.51 -24.13 -2.73
CA ILE A 270 23.32 -23.93 -1.51
C ILE A 270 22.99 -25.01 -0.47
N CYS A 271 21.71 -25.32 -0.25
CA CYS A 271 21.29 -26.37 0.66
C CYS A 271 21.79 -27.76 0.20
N ALA A 272 21.73 -28.04 -1.11
CA ALA A 272 22.28 -29.27 -1.68
C ALA A 272 23.81 -29.34 -1.53
N ALA A 273 24.53 -28.24 -1.78
CA ALA A 273 25.99 -28.18 -1.60
C ALA A 273 26.39 -28.40 -0.12
N VAL A 274 25.67 -27.78 0.81
CA VAL A 274 25.87 -27.97 2.25
C VAL A 274 25.56 -29.40 2.66
N ALA A 275 24.47 -30.01 2.16
CA ALA A 275 24.12 -31.41 2.44
C ALA A 275 25.19 -32.36 1.90
N ILE A 276 25.71 -32.12 0.70
CA ILE A 276 26.80 -32.91 0.10
C ILE A 276 28.08 -32.75 0.93
N LEU A 277 28.43 -31.54 1.36
CA LEU A 277 29.58 -31.31 2.22
C LEU A 277 29.47 -32.04 3.56
N LEU A 278 28.28 -32.02 4.16
CA LEU A 278 27.98 -32.70 5.42
C LEU A 278 28.02 -34.26 5.26
N LEU A 279 27.61 -34.78 4.10
CA LEU A 279 27.76 -36.18 3.74
C LEU A 279 29.23 -36.61 3.59
N ILE A 280 30.08 -35.69 3.06
CA ILE A 280 31.53 -35.94 2.89
C ILE A 280 32.24 -35.92 4.24
N VAL A 281 31.90 -35.01 5.14
CA VAL A 281 32.58 -34.84 6.45
C VAL A 281 32.17 -35.87 7.49
N ARG A 282 31.12 -36.66 7.29
CA ARG A 282 30.68 -37.87 8.09
C ARG A 282 30.55 -37.68 9.61
N LYS A 283 30.57 -36.48 10.13
CA LYS A 283 30.52 -36.21 11.60
C LYS A 283 29.38 -35.28 12.02
N CYS A 284 28.22 -35.32 11.34
CA CYS A 284 27.11 -34.44 11.75
C CYS A 284 26.19 -35.14 12.75
N SER A 285 26.08 -34.53 13.95
CA SER A 285 24.99 -34.83 14.86
C SER A 285 23.72 -34.11 14.37
N PHE A 286 22.56 -34.74 14.62
CA PHE A 286 21.24 -34.11 14.36
C PHE A 286 21.15 -32.66 14.88
N ILE A 287 21.74 -32.42 16.08
CA ILE A 287 21.74 -31.08 16.74
C ILE A 287 22.43 -30.03 15.87
N LEU A 288 23.56 -30.36 15.24
CA LEU A 288 24.30 -29.42 14.39
C LEU A 288 23.55 -29.13 13.07
N LEU A 289 22.91 -30.16 12.47
CA LEU A 289 22.08 -29.98 11.30
C LEU A 289 20.85 -29.12 11.58
N TRP A 290 20.15 -29.44 12.66
CA TRP A 290 18.97 -28.69 13.08
C TRP A 290 19.31 -27.27 13.49
N GLY A 291 20.27 -27.08 14.38
CA GLY A 291 20.69 -25.77 14.87
C GLY A 291 21.22 -24.87 13.76
N GLY A 292 22.02 -25.42 12.84
CA GLY A 292 22.56 -24.68 11.68
C GLY A 292 21.47 -24.25 10.71
N SER A 293 20.54 -25.14 10.35
CA SER A 293 19.43 -24.82 9.46
C SER A 293 18.44 -23.83 10.07
N TRP A 294 18.17 -23.97 11.37
CA TRP A 294 17.33 -23.01 12.12
C TRP A 294 17.98 -21.63 12.19
N LEU A 295 19.27 -21.55 12.52
CA LEU A 295 20.01 -20.29 12.58
C LEU A 295 20.03 -19.57 11.24
N LEU A 296 20.26 -20.29 10.13
CA LEU A 296 20.23 -19.74 8.79
C LEU A 296 18.83 -19.22 8.42
N GLY A 297 17.77 -19.94 8.79
CA GLY A 297 16.40 -19.49 8.63
C GLY A 297 16.13 -18.20 9.40
N VAL A 298 16.53 -18.12 10.67
CA VAL A 298 16.36 -16.92 11.50
C VAL A 298 17.13 -15.73 10.94
N LEU A 299 18.38 -15.91 10.56
CA LEU A 299 19.21 -14.84 9.98
C LEU A 299 18.62 -14.32 8.66
N ARG A 300 18.12 -15.21 7.82
CA ARG A 300 17.50 -14.82 6.54
C ARG A 300 16.23 -14.00 6.72
N PHE A 301 15.43 -14.31 7.75
CA PHE A 301 14.15 -13.63 8.02
C PHE A 301 14.26 -12.49 9.03
N TYR A 302 15.40 -12.27 9.64
CA TYR A 302 15.58 -11.24 10.67
C TYR A 302 15.16 -9.84 10.20
N SER A 303 15.47 -9.49 8.95
CA SER A 303 15.06 -8.21 8.36
C SER A 303 13.56 -8.11 8.09
N GLN A 304 12.90 -9.22 7.81
CA GLN A 304 11.45 -9.30 7.56
C GLN A 304 10.63 -9.36 8.85
N MET A 305 11.27 -9.72 9.98
CA MET A 305 10.63 -9.74 11.29
C MET A 305 10.55 -8.35 11.94
N ARG A 306 11.11 -7.30 11.33
CA ARG A 306 10.94 -5.93 11.82
C ARG A 306 9.48 -5.52 11.67
N GLY A 307 8.82 -5.18 12.79
CA GLY A 307 7.40 -4.77 12.81
C GLY A 307 6.39 -5.88 13.14
N ILE A 308 6.80 -7.14 13.23
CA ILE A 308 5.91 -8.23 13.65
C ILE A 308 5.78 -8.25 15.19
N PRO A 309 4.55 -8.38 15.76
CA PRO A 309 4.35 -8.52 17.21
C PRO A 309 5.12 -9.70 17.83
N LEU A 310 5.52 -9.58 19.07
CA LEU A 310 6.36 -10.59 19.74
C LEU A 310 5.73 -11.99 19.77
N SER A 311 4.41 -12.06 19.93
CA SER A 311 3.63 -13.30 19.90
C SER A 311 3.66 -14.00 18.55
N GLU A 312 3.59 -13.24 17.46
CA GLU A 312 3.65 -13.80 16.10
C GLU A 312 5.07 -14.21 15.72
N LYS A 313 6.10 -13.45 16.18
CA LYS A 313 7.50 -13.83 16.04
C LYS A 313 7.78 -15.19 16.67
N PHE A 314 7.19 -15.46 17.84
CA PHE A 314 7.34 -16.73 18.53
C PHE A 314 6.81 -17.89 17.68
N TRP A 315 5.60 -17.77 17.12
CA TRP A 315 5.01 -18.81 16.27
C TRP A 315 5.77 -19.01 14.95
N LEU A 316 6.27 -17.92 14.37
CA LEU A 316 7.10 -17.99 13.15
C LEU A 316 8.42 -18.74 13.43
N LEU A 317 9.12 -18.38 14.51
CA LEU A 317 10.35 -19.05 14.93
C LEU A 317 10.13 -20.51 15.28
N PHE A 318 9.01 -20.82 15.95
CA PHE A 318 8.61 -22.18 16.27
C PHE A 318 8.35 -23.01 15.00
N SER A 319 7.62 -22.46 14.04
CA SER A 319 7.33 -23.12 12.76
C SER A 319 8.60 -23.40 11.95
N VAL A 320 9.51 -22.42 11.87
CA VAL A 320 10.82 -22.59 11.23
C VAL A 320 11.63 -23.67 11.92
N GLY A 321 11.62 -23.69 13.26
CA GLY A 321 12.28 -24.71 14.06
C GLY A 321 11.73 -26.11 13.83
N ALA A 322 10.41 -26.26 13.76
CA ALA A 322 9.74 -27.52 13.51
C ALA A 322 10.04 -28.07 12.09
N ILE A 323 9.96 -27.23 11.06
CA ILE A 323 10.29 -27.62 9.68
C ILE A 323 11.77 -28.01 9.58
N SER A 324 12.66 -27.25 10.18
CA SER A 324 14.10 -27.57 10.23
C SER A 324 14.36 -28.90 10.92
N ALA A 325 13.61 -29.23 11.98
CA ALA A 325 13.72 -30.51 12.68
C ALA A 325 13.30 -31.68 11.79
N VAL A 326 12.16 -31.56 11.09
CA VAL A 326 11.67 -32.61 10.17
C VAL A 326 12.65 -32.84 9.03
N CYS A 327 13.17 -31.77 8.41
CA CYS A 327 14.17 -31.88 7.36
C CYS A 327 15.47 -32.54 7.86
N SER A 328 15.93 -32.17 9.05
CA SER A 328 17.14 -32.72 9.66
C SER A 328 17.00 -34.23 10.03
N LEU A 329 15.81 -34.63 10.49
CA LEU A 329 15.49 -36.04 10.75
C LEU A 329 15.49 -36.86 9.43
N ALA A 330 14.90 -36.30 8.36
CA ALA A 330 14.89 -36.97 7.06
C ALA A 330 16.31 -37.17 6.52
N ILE A 331 17.16 -36.14 6.61
CA ILE A 331 18.57 -36.20 6.20
C ILE A 331 19.31 -37.25 7.03
N GLN A 332 19.11 -37.28 8.36
CA GLN A 332 19.75 -38.24 9.24
C GLN A 332 19.33 -39.66 8.91
N GLN A 333 18.07 -39.91 8.58
CA GLN A 333 17.59 -41.22 8.16
C GLN A 333 18.24 -41.71 6.83
N VAL A 334 18.40 -40.78 5.89
CA VAL A 334 19.08 -41.08 4.62
C VAL A 334 20.55 -41.45 4.88
N ILE A 335 21.24 -40.71 5.75
CA ILE A 335 22.63 -40.99 6.13
C ILE A 335 22.73 -42.39 6.77
N ASN A 336 21.89 -42.70 7.74
CA ASN A 336 21.88 -44.01 8.40
C ASN A 336 21.60 -45.15 7.42
N TRP A 337 20.66 -44.94 6.48
CA TRP A 337 20.36 -45.95 5.46
C TRP A 337 21.52 -46.19 4.50
N LEU A 338 22.27 -45.14 4.12
CA LEU A 338 23.46 -45.26 3.29
C LEU A 338 24.60 -45.99 4.02
N ASP A 339 24.75 -45.75 5.31
CA ASP A 339 25.78 -46.43 6.13
C ASP A 339 25.47 -47.93 6.27
N VAL A 340 24.21 -48.31 6.55
CA VAL A 340 23.76 -49.74 6.60
C VAL A 340 23.96 -50.45 5.25
N ARG A 341 23.70 -49.76 4.13
CA ARG A 341 23.96 -50.35 2.79
C ARG A 341 25.45 -50.57 2.53
N ARG A 342 26.31 -49.68 3.00
CA ARG A 342 27.77 -49.84 2.86
C ARG A 342 28.34 -50.97 3.70
N GLU A 343 27.81 -51.18 4.90
CA GLU A 343 28.22 -52.29 5.76
C GLU A 343 27.80 -53.65 5.18
N ARG A 344 26.67 -53.74 4.45
CA ARG A 344 26.22 -54.96 3.77
C ARG A 344 26.96 -55.25 2.46
N ALA A 345 27.66 -54.28 1.92
CA ALA A 345 28.44 -54.38 0.69
C ALA A 345 29.94 -54.64 0.93
N ARG A 346 30.36 -54.67 2.20
CA ARG A 346 31.67 -55.13 2.69
C ARG A 346 31.54 -56.54 3.26
#